data_2bb4403567c62a4f73f2f4d68f59d006
#
_entry.id   2bb4403567c62a4f73f2f4d68f59d006
#
_cell.length_a   1.000
_cell.length_b   1.000
_cell.length_c   1.000
_cell.angle_alpha   90.00
_cell.angle_beta   90.00
_cell.angle_gamma   90.00
#
_symmetry.space_group_name_H-M   'P 1'
#
loop_
_entity.id
_entity.type
_entity.pdbx_description
1 polymer ?
#
loop_
_entity_poly.entity_id
_entity_poly.type
_entity_poly.pdbx_seq_one_letter_code
_entity_poly.pdbx_strand_id
1 'polypeptide(L)'
;NRIEFEHDLAADWARFQFLKQIWADTPKWATLAGNPLWTNALRMLGQFLLRQRVEAETAWDVALGVAGATNHELAVDILLDALCLDPDAERFLTERVDLLLGNEEKHFTRLLLRFHHIATMPSSAGLRLGTALDLYMEAQYRSIVFGRWPPVLRFLIAQRERLAGRVSSALAKVIETWLTKTPQTLGAGDRMPFRRELAEMALAMARTVQVEKGHGVMYLTREPLLYTAPLAGAADLPTEVGNWALELAGRREVDAEVKRRIAEVQVQKAKEHAERLKVDAEYKARHERRERIPASLGSFRERFPPWPLGASGKVDMDFRTACIKENGIQFLMRAQPALAGEVLLALTIEDQPEREYGSSRLEVDLGLEYTRDAYPTAFWKSPFFPFLQLAPETALASLLALVNFCTDRWAAEVMRERTGEVPGVTLQFADGSQKTFMGRRQVFGWPQSNDSMRNGSLFCSLDALERWLTQRLDSGEDISAEVEKLFREGNSAALVSVLVNVAKFRPSLLTGPLAALLTFPNLFQWDSARVEQIGYNFIALSWSRDGQAMFDFAR
;
A
#
# COMPACT_ATOMS: atom_id res chain seq x y z
N ASN A 1 -8.82 -41.37 7.55
CA ASN A 1 -9.12 -40.03 7.01
C ASN A 1 -10.29 -40.09 6.00
N ARG A 2 -10.31 -41.02 5.04
CA ARG A 2 -11.36 -41.14 4.03
C ARG A 2 -12.71 -41.56 4.63
N ILE A 3 -12.68 -42.41 5.65
CA ILE A 3 -13.88 -42.86 6.38
C ILE A 3 -14.50 -41.72 7.20
N GLU A 4 -13.67 -40.87 7.85
CA GLU A 4 -14.13 -39.67 8.56
C GLU A 4 -14.80 -38.68 7.62
N PHE A 5 -14.20 -38.42 6.43
CA PHE A 5 -14.77 -37.54 5.43
C PHE A 5 -16.12 -37.99 4.90
N GLU A 6 -16.26 -39.29 4.57
CA GLU A 6 -17.53 -39.88 4.14
C GLU A 6 -18.58 -39.85 5.26
N HIS A 7 -18.18 -40.05 6.49
CA HIS A 7 -19.06 -39.97 7.66
C HIS A 7 -19.60 -38.56 7.90
N ASP A 8 -18.72 -37.52 7.77
CA ASP A 8 -19.13 -36.13 7.95
C ASP A 8 -20.14 -35.68 6.89
N LEU A 9 -19.92 -36.05 5.62
CA LEU A 9 -20.88 -35.77 4.54
C LEU A 9 -22.23 -36.44 4.78
N ALA A 10 -22.27 -37.70 5.27
CA ALA A 10 -23.50 -38.40 5.59
C ALA A 10 -24.25 -37.74 6.76
N ALA A 11 -23.49 -37.26 7.77
CA ALA A 11 -24.04 -36.53 8.90
C ALA A 11 -24.63 -35.17 8.47
N ASP A 12 -23.94 -34.42 7.61
CA ASP A 12 -24.44 -33.14 7.06
C ASP A 12 -25.69 -33.35 6.20
N TRP A 13 -25.71 -34.42 5.40
CA TRP A 13 -26.90 -34.80 4.64
C TRP A 13 -28.09 -35.14 5.54
N ALA A 14 -27.90 -35.92 6.60
CA ALA A 14 -28.96 -36.27 7.56
C ALA A 14 -29.51 -35.01 8.26
N ARG A 15 -28.64 -34.11 8.70
CA ARG A 15 -29.03 -32.81 9.26
C ARG A 15 -29.81 -31.97 8.26
N PHE A 16 -29.39 -31.93 7.00
CA PHE A 16 -30.14 -31.26 5.93
C PHE A 16 -31.52 -31.85 5.72
N GLN A 17 -31.69 -33.19 5.71
CA GLN A 17 -33.00 -33.80 5.60
C GLN A 17 -33.91 -33.42 6.78
N PHE A 18 -33.38 -33.32 8.00
CA PHE A 18 -34.13 -32.80 9.13
C PHE A 18 -34.54 -31.33 8.91
N LEU A 19 -33.63 -30.48 8.47
CA LEU A 19 -33.90 -29.06 8.20
C LEU A 19 -34.98 -28.89 7.12
N LYS A 20 -35.01 -29.75 6.11
CA LYS A 20 -36.06 -29.75 5.09
C LYS A 20 -37.46 -29.98 5.65
N GLN A 21 -37.62 -30.63 6.81
CA GLN A 21 -38.93 -30.83 7.42
C GLN A 21 -39.44 -29.58 8.14
N ILE A 22 -38.51 -28.68 8.53
CA ILE A 22 -38.81 -27.46 9.30
C ILE A 22 -38.45 -26.20 8.54
N TRP A 23 -38.24 -26.25 7.22
CA TRP A 23 -37.71 -25.14 6.42
C TRP A 23 -38.58 -23.87 6.50
N ALA A 24 -39.89 -24.01 6.65
CA ALA A 24 -40.83 -22.89 6.74
C ALA A 24 -40.78 -22.16 8.10
N ASP A 25 -40.22 -22.79 9.13
CA ASP A 25 -40.07 -22.22 10.47
C ASP A 25 -38.64 -21.62 10.64
N THR A 26 -38.42 -20.45 10.02
CA THR A 26 -37.11 -19.78 10.03
C THR A 26 -36.54 -19.55 11.44
N PRO A 27 -37.29 -19.04 12.46
CA PRO A 27 -36.76 -18.86 13.79
C PRO A 27 -36.24 -20.16 14.41
N LYS A 28 -36.88 -21.27 14.14
CA LYS A 28 -36.50 -22.57 14.72
C LYS A 28 -35.16 -23.08 14.20
N TRP A 29 -34.95 -23.09 12.87
CA TRP A 29 -33.67 -23.54 12.33
C TRP A 29 -32.56 -22.49 12.43
N ALA A 30 -32.89 -21.17 12.46
CA ALA A 30 -31.92 -20.11 12.58
C ALA A 30 -31.15 -20.17 13.92
N THR A 31 -31.76 -20.67 14.99
CA THR A 31 -31.08 -20.89 16.29
C THR A 31 -29.90 -21.86 16.19
N LEU A 32 -29.93 -22.77 15.18
CA LEU A 32 -28.86 -23.76 14.97
C LEU A 32 -27.61 -23.14 14.31
N ALA A 33 -27.71 -21.96 13.76
CA ALA A 33 -26.59 -21.29 13.05
C ALA A 33 -25.36 -21.03 13.94
N GLY A 34 -25.54 -20.92 15.25
CA GLY A 34 -24.46 -20.77 16.24
C GLY A 34 -23.62 -22.05 16.45
N ASN A 35 -24.09 -23.21 15.98
CA ASN A 35 -23.38 -24.47 16.15
C ASN A 35 -22.65 -24.86 14.84
N PRO A 36 -21.30 -24.92 14.83
CA PRO A 36 -20.52 -25.23 13.63
C PRO A 36 -20.90 -26.55 12.93
N LEU A 37 -21.41 -27.53 13.68
CA LEU A 37 -21.85 -28.82 13.12
C LEU A 37 -23.02 -28.69 12.16
N TRP A 38 -23.79 -27.60 12.20
CA TRP A 38 -24.93 -27.35 11.33
C TRP A 38 -24.62 -26.48 10.11
N THR A 39 -23.42 -25.87 10.06
CA THR A 39 -23.08 -24.86 9.04
C THR A 39 -23.26 -25.36 7.61
N ASN A 40 -22.76 -26.56 7.28
CA ASN A 40 -22.91 -27.14 5.93
C ASN A 40 -24.35 -27.51 5.63
N ALA A 41 -25.05 -28.13 6.58
CA ALA A 41 -26.45 -28.49 6.42
C ALA A 41 -27.35 -27.25 6.22
N LEU A 42 -27.08 -26.16 6.94
CA LEU A 42 -27.78 -24.88 6.78
C LEU A 42 -27.46 -24.21 5.44
N ARG A 43 -26.22 -24.30 4.92
CA ARG A 43 -25.88 -23.85 3.55
C ARG A 43 -26.67 -24.64 2.51
N MET A 44 -26.76 -25.95 2.66
CA MET A 44 -27.61 -26.80 1.80
C MET A 44 -29.09 -26.42 1.90
N LEU A 45 -29.57 -26.07 3.10
CA LEU A 45 -30.94 -25.56 3.27
C LEU A 45 -31.09 -24.22 2.53
N GLY A 46 -30.14 -23.27 2.67
CA GLY A 46 -30.15 -21.99 1.95
C GLY A 46 -30.25 -22.19 0.43
N GLN A 47 -29.45 -23.10 -0.14
CA GLN A 47 -29.54 -23.45 -1.57
C GLN A 47 -30.88 -24.11 -1.97
N PHE A 48 -31.45 -24.91 -1.09
CA PHE A 48 -32.79 -25.45 -1.28
C PHE A 48 -33.85 -24.33 -1.28
N LEU A 49 -33.79 -23.40 -0.33
CA LEU A 49 -34.72 -22.27 -0.22
C LEU A 49 -34.72 -21.36 -1.44
N LEU A 50 -33.59 -21.21 -2.15
CA LEU A 50 -33.49 -20.43 -3.40
C LEU A 50 -34.44 -20.98 -4.50
N ARG A 51 -34.84 -22.24 -4.43
CA ARG A 51 -35.67 -22.95 -5.41
C ARG A 51 -37.10 -23.15 -4.93
N GLN A 52 -37.40 -22.81 -3.67
CA GLN A 52 -38.76 -22.91 -3.10
C GLN A 52 -39.47 -21.56 -3.19
N ARG A 53 -40.77 -21.56 -3.23
CA ARG A 53 -41.60 -20.36 -3.19
C ARG A 53 -42.54 -20.37 -1.99
N VAL A 54 -42.74 -19.19 -1.43
CA VAL A 54 -43.78 -18.88 -0.45
C VAL A 54 -44.60 -17.77 -1.06
N GLU A 55 -45.83 -18.09 -1.52
CA GLU A 55 -46.66 -17.13 -2.28
C GLU A 55 -45.94 -16.58 -3.52
N ALA A 56 -45.73 -15.27 -3.58
CA ALA A 56 -45.07 -14.58 -4.70
C ALA A 56 -43.55 -14.50 -4.56
N GLU A 57 -43.02 -14.71 -3.36
CA GLU A 57 -41.58 -14.54 -3.03
C GLU A 57 -40.85 -15.88 -3.01
N THR A 58 -39.54 -15.86 -3.10
CA THR A 58 -38.76 -17.07 -2.83
C THR A 58 -38.66 -17.32 -1.33
N ALA A 59 -38.63 -18.58 -0.94
CA ALA A 59 -38.49 -18.95 0.47
C ALA A 59 -37.17 -18.42 1.08
N TRP A 60 -36.15 -18.23 0.26
CA TRP A 60 -34.87 -17.65 0.68
C TRP A 60 -35.02 -16.19 1.07
N ASP A 61 -35.75 -15.38 0.28
CA ASP A 61 -35.95 -13.94 0.55
C ASP A 61 -36.74 -13.75 1.84
N VAL A 62 -37.81 -14.55 2.04
CA VAL A 62 -38.60 -14.57 3.28
C VAL A 62 -37.71 -14.95 4.47
N ALA A 63 -36.92 -16.02 4.33
CA ALA A 63 -36.03 -16.49 5.41
C ALA A 63 -34.99 -15.44 5.78
N LEU A 64 -34.38 -14.72 4.80
CA LEU A 64 -33.43 -13.64 5.05
C LEU A 64 -34.09 -12.51 5.84
N GLY A 65 -35.30 -12.08 5.45
CA GLY A 65 -36.07 -11.04 6.14
C GLY A 65 -36.38 -11.42 7.59
N VAL A 66 -36.88 -12.66 7.82
CA VAL A 66 -37.18 -13.14 9.17
C VAL A 66 -35.94 -13.28 10.03
N ALA A 67 -34.85 -13.86 9.50
CA ALA A 67 -33.58 -14.00 10.24
C ALA A 67 -33.00 -12.63 10.64
N GLY A 68 -33.08 -11.63 9.76
CA GLY A 68 -32.67 -10.26 10.04
C GLY A 68 -33.56 -9.59 11.12
N ALA A 69 -34.86 -9.73 11.01
CA ALA A 69 -35.82 -9.15 11.96
C ALA A 69 -35.72 -9.75 13.37
N THR A 70 -35.31 -11.04 13.46
CA THR A 70 -35.16 -11.78 14.72
C THR A 70 -33.72 -11.76 15.26
N ASN A 71 -32.82 -10.95 14.69
CA ASN A 71 -31.39 -10.81 15.07
C ASN A 71 -30.58 -12.12 15.02
N HIS A 72 -30.94 -13.04 14.12
CA HIS A 72 -30.15 -14.24 13.86
C HIS A 72 -29.05 -13.99 12.83
N GLU A 73 -28.08 -13.15 13.17
CA GLU A 73 -27.03 -12.66 12.27
C GLU A 73 -26.22 -13.80 11.60
N LEU A 74 -25.92 -14.87 12.34
CA LEU A 74 -25.21 -16.03 11.76
C LEU A 74 -26.06 -16.80 10.73
N ALA A 75 -27.37 -16.81 10.89
CA ALA A 75 -28.26 -17.40 9.88
C ALA A 75 -28.28 -16.55 8.60
N VAL A 76 -28.29 -15.22 8.74
CA VAL A 76 -28.13 -14.29 7.60
C VAL A 76 -26.82 -14.58 6.86
N ASP A 77 -25.69 -14.72 7.58
CA ASP A 77 -24.39 -15.05 6.98
C ASP A 77 -24.43 -16.35 6.17
N ILE A 78 -25.03 -17.40 6.74
CA ILE A 78 -25.13 -18.71 6.10
C ILE A 78 -26.03 -18.66 4.86
N LEU A 79 -27.12 -17.90 4.89
CA LEU A 79 -27.97 -17.69 3.72
C LEU A 79 -27.21 -16.97 2.60
N LEU A 80 -26.41 -15.95 2.92
CA LEU A 80 -25.55 -15.26 1.97
C LEU A 80 -24.45 -16.18 1.43
N ASP A 81 -23.83 -17.01 2.28
CA ASP A 81 -22.88 -18.03 1.85
C ASP A 81 -23.54 -19.00 0.83
N ALA A 82 -24.74 -19.47 1.13
CA ALA A 82 -25.48 -20.39 0.27
C ALA A 82 -25.77 -19.81 -1.11
N LEU A 83 -26.09 -18.51 -1.16
CA LEU A 83 -26.34 -17.77 -2.40
C LEU A 83 -25.07 -17.72 -3.28
N CYS A 84 -23.90 -17.45 -2.67
CA CYS A 84 -22.62 -17.38 -3.40
C CYS A 84 -22.07 -18.75 -3.80
N LEU A 85 -22.41 -19.82 -3.06
CA LEU A 85 -21.93 -21.19 -3.31
C LEU A 85 -22.84 -22.01 -4.22
N ASP A 86 -23.99 -21.47 -4.60
CA ASP A 86 -24.90 -22.16 -5.50
C ASP A 86 -24.31 -22.27 -6.92
N PRO A 87 -24.47 -23.39 -7.62
CA PRO A 87 -24.06 -23.50 -9.03
C PRO A 87 -24.65 -22.42 -9.94
N ASP A 88 -25.88 -21.95 -9.65
CA ASP A 88 -26.59 -20.90 -10.37
C ASP A 88 -26.44 -19.53 -9.70
N ALA A 89 -25.37 -19.29 -8.92
CA ALA A 89 -25.18 -18.09 -8.11
C ALA A 89 -25.35 -16.80 -8.91
N GLU A 90 -24.81 -16.72 -10.15
CA GLU A 90 -24.93 -15.54 -11.02
C GLU A 90 -26.41 -15.16 -11.26
N ARG A 91 -27.25 -16.14 -11.58
CA ARG A 91 -28.69 -15.94 -11.79
C ARG A 91 -29.37 -15.46 -10.51
N PHE A 92 -29.16 -16.17 -9.40
CA PHE A 92 -29.82 -15.86 -8.14
C PHE A 92 -29.37 -14.51 -7.54
N LEU A 93 -28.12 -14.13 -7.73
CA LEU A 93 -27.61 -12.79 -7.37
C LEU A 93 -28.28 -11.70 -8.22
N THR A 94 -28.40 -11.94 -9.54
CA THR A 94 -29.02 -10.98 -10.48
C THR A 94 -30.50 -10.77 -10.16
N GLU A 95 -31.25 -11.86 -9.87
CA GLU A 95 -32.65 -11.78 -9.47
C GLU A 95 -32.87 -10.97 -8.19
N ARG A 96 -31.86 -10.87 -7.30
CA ARG A 96 -31.92 -10.24 -5.98
C ARG A 96 -31.15 -8.94 -5.86
N VAL A 97 -30.70 -8.40 -6.97
CA VAL A 97 -29.85 -7.19 -6.95
C VAL A 97 -30.54 -6.02 -6.21
N ASP A 98 -31.85 -5.85 -6.36
CA ASP A 98 -32.60 -4.79 -5.69
C ASP A 98 -32.67 -5.01 -4.17
N LEU A 99 -32.88 -6.25 -3.73
CA LEU A 99 -32.87 -6.60 -2.31
C LEU A 99 -31.47 -6.40 -1.71
N LEU A 100 -30.42 -6.81 -2.43
CA LEU A 100 -29.04 -6.70 -1.97
C LEU A 100 -28.59 -5.24 -1.87
N LEU A 101 -28.93 -4.41 -2.85
CA LEU A 101 -28.54 -2.98 -2.90
C LEU A 101 -29.51 -2.06 -2.14
N GLY A 102 -30.61 -2.60 -1.61
CA GLY A 102 -31.51 -1.88 -0.71
C GLY A 102 -30.93 -1.69 0.68
N ASN A 103 -31.67 -1.00 1.55
CA ASN A 103 -31.32 -0.83 2.98
C ASN A 103 -29.87 -0.40 3.21
N GLU A 104 -29.47 0.71 2.55
CA GLU A 104 -28.10 1.28 2.66
C GLU A 104 -26.99 0.28 2.27
N GLU A 105 -27.27 -0.68 1.39
CA GLU A 105 -26.34 -1.70 0.91
C GLU A 105 -25.83 -2.67 1.99
N LYS A 106 -26.48 -2.75 3.13
CA LYS A 106 -26.04 -3.57 4.25
C LYS A 106 -25.90 -5.06 3.85
N HIS A 107 -26.88 -5.58 3.10
CA HIS A 107 -26.82 -6.97 2.64
C HIS A 107 -25.76 -7.19 1.57
N PHE A 108 -25.55 -6.24 0.66
CA PHE A 108 -24.52 -6.33 -0.37
C PHE A 108 -23.11 -6.30 0.22
N THR A 109 -22.83 -5.34 1.10
CA THR A 109 -21.54 -5.27 1.80
C THR A 109 -21.25 -6.55 2.57
N ARG A 110 -22.26 -7.06 3.30
CA ARG A 110 -22.13 -8.30 4.05
C ARG A 110 -21.90 -9.51 3.14
N LEU A 111 -22.62 -9.60 2.03
CA LEU A 111 -22.43 -10.64 1.02
C LEU A 111 -21.00 -10.67 0.49
N LEU A 112 -20.44 -9.51 0.13
CA LEU A 112 -19.07 -9.43 -0.39
C LEU A 112 -18.02 -9.83 0.65
N LEU A 113 -18.20 -9.45 1.92
CA LEU A 113 -17.31 -9.86 3.02
C LEU A 113 -17.40 -11.38 3.24
N ARG A 114 -18.60 -11.94 3.23
CA ARG A 114 -18.84 -13.39 3.33
C ARG A 114 -18.26 -14.13 2.15
N PHE A 115 -18.51 -13.62 0.92
CA PHE A 115 -17.93 -14.19 -0.30
C PHE A 115 -16.42 -14.24 -0.23
N HIS A 116 -15.76 -13.13 0.13
CA HIS A 116 -14.31 -13.10 0.30
C HIS A 116 -13.82 -14.18 1.27
N HIS A 117 -14.55 -14.37 2.38
CA HIS A 117 -14.19 -15.38 3.38
C HIS A 117 -14.32 -16.82 2.85
N ILE A 118 -15.44 -17.16 2.21
CA ILE A 118 -15.69 -18.54 1.72
C ILE A 118 -14.98 -18.84 0.40
N ALA A 119 -14.68 -17.83 -0.42
CA ALA A 119 -14.00 -17.98 -1.71
C ALA A 119 -12.47 -17.91 -1.62
N THR A 120 -11.94 -17.76 -0.41
CA THR A 120 -10.51 -17.83 -0.12
C THR A 120 -10.26 -18.85 1.00
N MET A 121 -9.05 -19.41 1.05
CA MET A 121 -8.60 -20.32 2.10
C MET A 121 -7.23 -19.88 2.61
N PRO A 122 -6.89 -20.17 3.88
CA PRO A 122 -5.53 -19.96 4.37
C PRO A 122 -4.50 -20.64 3.45
N SER A 123 -3.42 -19.94 3.14
CA SER A 123 -2.36 -20.47 2.27
C SER A 123 -1.33 -21.21 3.10
N SER A 124 -1.04 -22.46 2.75
CA SER A 124 0.04 -23.25 3.37
C SER A 124 1.45 -22.74 3.03
N ALA A 125 1.57 -21.70 2.19
CA ALA A 125 2.87 -21.12 1.84
C ALA A 125 3.57 -20.46 3.05
N GLY A 126 2.81 -19.98 4.05
CA GLY A 126 3.33 -19.43 5.30
C GLY A 126 3.88 -20.51 6.27
N LEU A 127 3.35 -21.73 6.23
CA LEU A 127 3.75 -22.83 7.12
C LEU A 127 5.21 -23.30 6.97
N ARG A 128 5.88 -22.86 5.91
CA ARG A 128 7.30 -23.23 5.67
C ARG A 128 8.29 -22.42 6.50
N LEU A 129 7.86 -21.39 7.21
CA LEU A 129 8.75 -20.50 7.96
C LEU A 129 8.99 -20.93 9.42
N GLY A 130 8.22 -21.89 9.96
CA GLY A 130 8.51 -22.61 11.21
C GLY A 130 8.51 -21.78 12.51
N THR A 131 7.85 -20.63 12.57
CA THR A 131 7.82 -19.76 13.75
C THR A 131 6.40 -19.50 14.26
N ALA A 132 6.23 -19.19 15.55
CA ALA A 132 4.94 -18.88 16.18
C ALA A 132 4.21 -17.65 15.58
N LEU A 133 4.92 -16.85 14.77
CA LEU A 133 4.35 -15.77 13.94
C LEU A 133 3.42 -16.32 12.83
N ASP A 134 3.52 -17.60 12.54
CA ASP A 134 2.95 -18.22 11.35
C ASP A 134 1.42 -18.25 11.35
N LEU A 135 0.78 -18.42 12.51
CA LEU A 135 -0.69 -18.45 12.58
C LEU A 135 -1.33 -17.09 12.28
N TYR A 136 -0.70 -16.00 12.72
CA TYR A 136 -1.19 -14.65 12.41
C TYR A 136 -0.93 -14.28 10.94
N MET A 137 0.26 -14.62 10.45
CA MET A 137 0.64 -14.42 9.04
C MET A 137 -0.18 -15.32 8.13
N GLU A 138 -0.44 -16.56 8.52
CA GLU A 138 -1.28 -17.52 7.78
C GLU A 138 -2.71 -17.01 7.60
N ALA A 139 -3.27 -16.34 8.62
CA ALA A 139 -4.58 -15.69 8.52
C ALA A 139 -4.61 -14.56 7.49
N GLN A 140 -3.46 -13.91 7.24
CA GLN A 140 -3.31 -12.85 6.23
C GLN A 140 -3.01 -13.40 4.83
N TYR A 141 -2.28 -14.52 4.72
CA TYR A 141 -1.96 -15.16 3.45
C TYR A 141 -3.07 -16.13 3.02
N ARG A 142 -4.04 -15.61 2.28
CA ARG A 142 -5.14 -16.40 1.74
C ARG A 142 -4.94 -16.64 0.24
N SER A 143 -5.23 -17.85 -0.19
CA SER A 143 -5.30 -18.24 -1.61
C SER A 143 -6.76 -18.29 -2.07
N ILE A 144 -6.99 -18.01 -3.34
CA ILE A 144 -8.33 -18.08 -3.92
C ILE A 144 -8.78 -19.53 -4.14
N VAL A 145 -10.05 -19.81 -3.90
CA VAL A 145 -10.72 -21.04 -4.34
C VAL A 145 -11.34 -20.76 -5.70
N PHE A 146 -10.56 -20.91 -6.75
CA PHE A 146 -10.83 -20.42 -8.10
C PHE A 146 -12.26 -20.68 -8.59
N GLY A 147 -12.76 -21.91 -8.42
CA GLY A 147 -14.09 -22.30 -8.92
C GLY A 147 -15.28 -21.52 -8.33
N ARG A 148 -15.09 -20.83 -7.21
CA ARG A 148 -16.14 -20.04 -6.55
C ARG A 148 -16.25 -18.61 -7.08
N TRP A 149 -15.24 -18.11 -7.76
CA TRP A 149 -15.14 -16.71 -8.18
C TRP A 149 -15.96 -16.35 -9.43
N PRO A 150 -15.90 -17.13 -10.52
CA PRO A 150 -16.47 -16.70 -11.80
C PRO A 150 -17.95 -16.31 -11.76
N PRO A 151 -18.87 -17.03 -11.06
CA PRO A 151 -20.29 -16.65 -11.02
C PRO A 151 -20.50 -15.27 -10.36
N VAL A 152 -19.80 -15.01 -9.26
CA VAL A 152 -19.91 -13.73 -8.53
C VAL A 152 -19.27 -12.60 -9.34
N LEU A 153 -18.12 -12.84 -9.96
CA LEU A 153 -17.46 -11.84 -10.79
C LEU A 153 -18.29 -11.46 -12.02
N ARG A 154 -18.91 -12.43 -12.69
CA ARG A 154 -19.85 -12.15 -13.81
C ARG A 154 -21.02 -11.30 -13.35
N PHE A 155 -21.61 -11.62 -12.19
CA PHE A 155 -22.66 -10.80 -11.60
C PHE A 155 -22.17 -9.35 -11.35
N LEU A 156 -21.01 -9.15 -10.69
CA LEU A 156 -20.48 -7.82 -10.41
C LEU A 156 -20.25 -7.01 -11.68
N ILE A 157 -19.66 -7.63 -12.71
CA ILE A 157 -19.40 -6.97 -14.00
C ILE A 157 -20.71 -6.67 -14.74
N ALA A 158 -21.69 -7.57 -14.72
CA ALA A 158 -23.00 -7.32 -15.30
C ALA A 158 -23.74 -6.16 -14.61
N GLN A 159 -23.52 -5.94 -13.31
CA GLN A 159 -24.13 -4.86 -12.53
C GLN A 159 -23.25 -3.60 -12.43
N ARG A 160 -22.15 -3.51 -13.18
CA ARG A 160 -21.17 -2.41 -13.06
C ARG A 160 -21.77 -1.01 -13.14
N GLU A 161 -22.79 -0.80 -13.99
CA GLU A 161 -23.47 0.49 -14.14
C GLU A 161 -24.28 0.85 -12.88
N ARG A 162 -24.91 -0.12 -12.25
CA ARG A 162 -25.66 0.06 -11.00
C ARG A 162 -24.76 0.28 -9.80
N LEU A 163 -23.54 -0.29 -9.86
CA LEU A 163 -22.50 -0.12 -8.86
C LEU A 163 -21.64 1.13 -9.11
N ALA A 164 -21.77 1.75 -10.29
CA ALA A 164 -21.04 2.97 -10.62
C ALA A 164 -21.41 4.10 -9.66
N GLY A 165 -20.39 4.80 -9.15
CA GLY A 165 -20.56 5.86 -8.17
C GLY A 165 -20.76 5.38 -6.72
N ARG A 166 -20.86 4.07 -6.48
CA ARG A 166 -20.91 3.52 -5.12
C ARG A 166 -19.50 3.21 -4.64
N VAL A 167 -19.15 3.72 -3.48
CA VAL A 167 -17.83 3.51 -2.86
C VAL A 167 -17.96 2.42 -1.80
N SER A 168 -17.32 1.27 -2.01
CA SER A 168 -17.42 0.11 -1.11
C SER A 168 -16.06 -0.56 -0.92
N SER A 169 -15.55 -0.53 0.31
CA SER A 169 -14.32 -1.25 0.69
C SER A 169 -14.45 -2.76 0.55
N ALA A 170 -15.65 -3.31 0.76
CA ALA A 170 -15.89 -4.74 0.57
C ALA A 170 -15.77 -5.12 -0.92
N LEU A 171 -16.28 -4.28 -1.83
CA LEU A 171 -16.12 -4.48 -3.27
C LEU A 171 -14.66 -4.31 -3.70
N ALA A 172 -14.00 -3.26 -3.21
CA ALA A 172 -12.56 -3.03 -3.45
C ALA A 172 -11.72 -4.24 -2.99
N LYS A 173 -12.06 -4.84 -1.82
CA LYS A 173 -11.36 -6.04 -1.30
C LYS A 173 -11.53 -7.26 -2.20
N VAL A 174 -12.71 -7.50 -2.71
CA VAL A 174 -12.98 -8.60 -3.67
C VAL A 174 -12.17 -8.38 -4.95
N ILE A 175 -12.21 -7.17 -5.51
CA ILE A 175 -11.47 -6.81 -6.72
C ILE A 175 -9.97 -6.93 -6.51
N GLU A 176 -9.42 -6.32 -5.46
CA GLU A 176 -8.00 -6.39 -5.13
C GLU A 176 -7.54 -7.85 -4.99
N THR A 177 -8.31 -8.67 -4.29
CA THR A 177 -7.96 -10.08 -4.08
C THR A 177 -7.86 -10.82 -5.41
N TRP A 178 -8.81 -10.63 -6.34
CA TRP A 178 -8.72 -11.25 -7.66
C TRP A 178 -7.50 -10.75 -8.43
N LEU A 179 -7.28 -9.44 -8.51
CA LEU A 179 -6.18 -8.84 -9.26
C LEU A 179 -4.80 -9.22 -8.70
N THR A 180 -4.67 -9.43 -7.40
CA THR A 180 -3.39 -9.75 -6.75
C THR A 180 -3.10 -11.25 -6.69
N LYS A 181 -4.14 -12.10 -6.62
CA LYS A 181 -3.98 -13.54 -6.43
C LYS A 181 -4.12 -14.36 -7.71
N THR A 182 -4.43 -13.72 -8.85
CA THR A 182 -4.46 -14.37 -10.15
C THR A 182 -3.32 -13.87 -11.05
N PRO A 183 -2.76 -14.74 -11.91
CA PRO A 183 -1.78 -14.30 -12.91
C PRO A 183 -2.44 -13.37 -13.93
N GLN A 184 -1.64 -12.62 -14.67
CA GLN A 184 -2.14 -11.75 -15.76
C GLN A 184 -2.56 -12.57 -16.99
N THR A 185 -1.83 -13.65 -17.26
CA THR A 185 -2.06 -14.53 -18.40
C THR A 185 -2.19 -15.99 -17.93
N LEU A 186 -3.02 -16.73 -18.62
CA LEU A 186 -3.07 -18.18 -18.54
C LEU A 186 -1.95 -18.79 -19.41
N GLY A 187 -1.60 -20.05 -19.19
CA GLY A 187 -0.42 -20.71 -19.75
C GLY A 187 -0.24 -20.67 -21.27
N ALA A 188 -1.30 -20.38 -22.06
CA ALA A 188 -1.25 -20.21 -23.52
C ALA A 188 -1.09 -18.75 -23.98
N GLY A 189 -0.88 -17.81 -23.05
CA GLY A 189 -0.81 -16.38 -23.36
C GLY A 189 -2.17 -15.67 -23.35
N ASP A 190 -3.24 -16.39 -23.13
CA ASP A 190 -4.58 -15.81 -22.99
C ASP A 190 -4.63 -14.95 -21.72
N ARG A 191 -5.31 -13.80 -21.81
CA ARG A 191 -5.52 -12.95 -20.63
C ARG A 191 -6.41 -13.65 -19.61
N MET A 192 -6.06 -13.51 -18.34
CA MET A 192 -6.91 -13.97 -17.25
C MET A 192 -8.26 -13.24 -17.31
N PRO A 193 -9.40 -13.96 -17.30
CA PRO A 193 -10.70 -13.33 -17.43
C PRO A 193 -11.01 -12.40 -16.25
N PHE A 194 -11.89 -11.44 -16.49
CA PHE A 194 -12.43 -10.46 -15.52
C PHE A 194 -11.44 -9.42 -15.01
N ARG A 195 -10.13 -9.57 -15.26
CA ARG A 195 -9.12 -8.65 -14.66
C ARG A 195 -9.32 -7.22 -15.15
N ARG A 196 -9.49 -7.01 -16.46
CA ARG A 196 -9.62 -5.67 -17.02
C ARG A 196 -10.89 -4.97 -16.54
N GLU A 197 -12.02 -5.63 -16.60
CA GLU A 197 -13.31 -5.09 -16.16
C GLU A 197 -13.31 -4.75 -14.67
N LEU A 198 -12.69 -5.60 -13.84
CA LEU A 198 -12.55 -5.35 -12.41
C LEU A 198 -11.58 -4.19 -12.12
N ALA A 199 -10.50 -4.05 -12.88
CA ALA A 199 -9.60 -2.91 -12.78
C ALA A 199 -10.30 -1.60 -13.16
N GLU A 200 -11.14 -1.61 -14.22
CA GLU A 200 -11.98 -0.47 -14.60
C GLU A 200 -12.97 -0.08 -13.47
N MET A 201 -13.62 -1.06 -12.85
CA MET A 201 -14.50 -0.82 -11.71
C MET A 201 -13.76 -0.24 -10.49
N ALA A 202 -12.58 -0.78 -10.16
CA ALA A 202 -11.74 -0.25 -9.07
C ALA A 202 -11.32 1.20 -9.32
N LEU A 203 -10.86 1.50 -10.54
CA LEU A 203 -10.46 2.86 -10.92
C LEU A 203 -11.65 3.83 -10.89
N ALA A 204 -12.84 3.40 -11.33
CA ALA A 204 -14.05 4.22 -11.28
C ALA A 204 -14.45 4.55 -9.82
N MET A 205 -14.37 3.58 -8.89
CA MET A 205 -14.58 3.83 -7.46
C MET A 205 -13.56 4.83 -6.90
N ALA A 206 -12.28 4.67 -7.23
CA ALA A 206 -11.23 5.58 -6.77
C ALA A 206 -11.42 7.00 -7.31
N ARG A 207 -11.88 7.14 -8.55
CA ARG A 207 -12.26 8.44 -9.14
C ARG A 207 -13.46 9.06 -8.42
N THR A 208 -14.44 8.27 -8.03
CA THR A 208 -15.58 8.77 -7.22
C THR A 208 -15.07 9.30 -5.87
N VAL A 209 -14.21 8.56 -5.17
CA VAL A 209 -13.58 9.02 -3.92
C VAL A 209 -12.81 10.32 -4.13
N GLN A 210 -12.03 10.42 -5.19
CA GLN A 210 -11.27 11.63 -5.55
C GLN A 210 -12.20 12.84 -5.73
N VAL A 211 -13.35 12.65 -6.40
CA VAL A 211 -14.35 13.71 -6.59
C VAL A 211 -15.02 14.12 -5.27
N GLU A 212 -15.44 13.16 -4.46
CA GLU A 212 -16.12 13.42 -3.19
C GLU A 212 -15.25 14.14 -2.17
N LYS A 213 -13.96 13.81 -2.11
CA LYS A 213 -13.00 14.45 -1.20
C LYS A 213 -12.61 15.85 -1.65
N GLY A 214 -12.50 16.05 -2.93
CA GLY A 214 -11.82 17.20 -3.52
C GLY A 214 -10.30 17.03 -3.44
N HIS A 215 -9.58 17.67 -4.37
CA HIS A 215 -8.11 17.57 -4.42
C HIS A 215 -7.46 18.33 -3.26
N GLY A 216 -6.64 17.66 -2.46
CA GLY A 216 -5.81 18.30 -1.43
C GLY A 216 -6.45 18.49 -0.04
N VAL A 217 -7.58 17.88 0.25
CA VAL A 217 -8.15 17.89 1.60
C VAL A 217 -7.54 16.76 2.42
N MET A 218 -6.89 17.10 3.52
CA MET A 218 -6.23 16.17 4.44
C MET A 218 -7.27 15.49 5.35
N TYR A 219 -8.05 14.58 4.78
CA TYR A 219 -8.87 13.65 5.57
C TYR A 219 -8.30 12.25 5.37
N LEU A 220 -7.69 11.72 6.42
CA LEU A 220 -7.30 10.32 6.50
C LEU A 220 -8.56 9.47 6.43
N THR A 221 -8.89 8.97 5.25
CA THR A 221 -9.85 7.88 5.17
C THR A 221 -9.16 6.64 5.69
N ARG A 222 -9.87 5.85 6.49
CA ARG A 222 -9.35 4.58 7.02
C ARG A 222 -9.46 3.43 6.02
N GLU A 223 -9.55 3.72 4.72
CA GLU A 223 -9.85 2.72 3.70
C GLU A 223 -8.83 2.72 2.55
N PRO A 224 -7.57 2.29 2.81
CA PRO A 224 -6.52 2.23 1.79
C PRO A 224 -6.87 1.32 0.62
N LEU A 225 -7.79 0.36 0.80
CA LEU A 225 -8.26 -0.55 -0.25
C LEU A 225 -8.82 0.14 -1.48
N LEU A 226 -9.45 1.32 -1.32
CA LEU A 226 -9.97 2.11 -2.43
C LEU A 226 -8.88 2.67 -3.35
N TYR A 227 -7.63 2.68 -2.88
CA TYR A 227 -6.45 3.08 -3.63
C TYR A 227 -5.58 1.88 -4.05
N THR A 228 -5.47 0.84 -3.21
CA THR A 228 -4.67 -0.35 -3.57
C THR A 228 -5.35 -1.21 -4.63
N ALA A 229 -6.69 -1.27 -4.65
CA ALA A 229 -7.41 -2.04 -5.66
C ALA A 229 -7.16 -1.53 -7.10
N PRO A 230 -7.28 -0.22 -7.43
CA PRO A 230 -6.90 0.25 -8.77
C PRO A 230 -5.42 0.10 -9.06
N LEU A 231 -4.51 0.28 -8.07
CA LEU A 231 -3.08 0.03 -8.26
C LEU A 231 -2.80 -1.43 -8.65
N ALA A 232 -3.51 -2.40 -8.04
CA ALA A 232 -3.40 -3.81 -8.41
C ALA A 232 -3.80 -4.08 -9.87
N GLY A 233 -4.63 -3.20 -10.48
CA GLY A 233 -5.00 -3.21 -11.89
C GLY A 233 -4.00 -2.51 -12.83
N ALA A 234 -2.86 -2.03 -12.33
CA ALA A 234 -1.91 -1.24 -13.14
C ALA A 234 -1.40 -1.96 -14.40
N ALA A 235 -1.27 -3.28 -14.35
CA ALA A 235 -0.85 -4.07 -15.49
C ALA A 235 -1.98 -4.32 -16.51
N ASP A 236 -3.24 -4.24 -16.07
CA ASP A 236 -4.42 -4.43 -16.92
C ASP A 236 -4.87 -3.12 -17.58
N LEU A 237 -4.61 -1.98 -16.92
CA LEU A 237 -4.93 -0.61 -17.35
C LEU A 237 -3.73 0.33 -17.14
N PRO A 238 -2.60 0.10 -17.83
CA PRO A 238 -1.36 0.83 -17.54
C PRO A 238 -1.50 2.35 -17.73
N THR A 239 -2.12 2.80 -18.79
CA THR A 239 -2.26 4.23 -19.09
C THR A 239 -3.20 4.92 -18.09
N GLU A 240 -4.36 4.33 -17.85
CA GLU A 240 -5.43 4.91 -17.03
C GLU A 240 -5.02 4.97 -15.56
N VAL A 241 -4.48 3.87 -15.02
CA VAL A 241 -4.00 3.80 -13.62
C VAL A 241 -2.73 4.64 -13.44
N GLY A 242 -1.83 4.63 -14.44
CA GLY A 242 -0.64 5.47 -14.42
C GLY A 242 -0.96 6.96 -14.38
N ASN A 243 -1.86 7.42 -15.23
CA ASN A 243 -2.31 8.82 -15.21
C ASN A 243 -2.96 9.20 -13.89
N TRP A 244 -3.85 8.35 -13.37
CA TRP A 244 -4.49 8.56 -12.07
C TRP A 244 -3.47 8.62 -10.93
N ALA A 245 -2.46 7.75 -10.93
CA ALA A 245 -1.40 7.75 -9.93
C ALA A 245 -0.56 9.05 -9.98
N LEU A 246 -0.21 9.53 -11.18
CA LEU A 246 0.50 10.79 -11.36
C LEU A 246 -0.33 12.00 -10.90
N GLU A 247 -1.63 12.00 -11.14
CA GLU A 247 -2.54 13.05 -10.66
C GLU A 247 -2.55 13.11 -9.12
N LEU A 248 -2.70 11.95 -8.45
CA LEU A 248 -2.71 11.88 -6.99
C LEU A 248 -1.34 12.14 -6.35
N ALA A 249 -0.27 11.84 -7.07
CA ALA A 249 1.09 12.22 -6.67
C ALA A 249 1.42 13.70 -6.96
N GLY A 250 0.48 14.50 -7.49
CA GLY A 250 0.69 15.89 -7.82
C GLY A 250 1.68 16.12 -8.98
N ARG A 251 1.90 15.12 -9.83
CA ARG A 251 2.85 15.16 -10.95
C ARG A 251 2.19 15.47 -12.29
N ARG A 252 0.88 15.39 -12.33
CA ARG A 252 0.06 15.67 -13.50
C ARG A 252 -1.16 16.47 -13.07
N GLU A 253 -1.66 17.32 -13.97
CA GLU A 253 -2.95 17.96 -13.75
C GLU A 253 -4.06 16.92 -13.72
N VAL A 254 -5.00 17.14 -12.82
CA VAL A 254 -6.20 16.30 -12.70
C VAL A 254 -7.00 16.39 -14.01
N ASP A 255 -7.51 15.26 -14.48
CA ASP A 255 -8.37 15.17 -15.65
C ASP A 255 -9.46 16.26 -15.62
N ALA A 256 -9.73 16.88 -16.77
CA ALA A 256 -10.63 18.03 -16.86
C ALA A 256 -12.05 17.72 -16.39
N GLU A 257 -12.57 16.53 -16.70
CA GLU A 257 -13.90 16.10 -16.25
C GLU A 257 -13.93 15.84 -14.74
N VAL A 258 -12.90 15.20 -14.20
CA VAL A 258 -12.74 14.99 -12.75
C VAL A 258 -12.64 16.34 -12.04
N LYS A 259 -11.85 17.28 -12.58
CA LYS A 259 -11.70 18.63 -12.03
C LYS A 259 -13.03 19.40 -12.02
N ARG A 260 -13.82 19.27 -13.08
CA ARG A 260 -15.18 19.85 -13.14
C ARG A 260 -16.09 19.28 -12.06
N ARG A 261 -16.14 17.96 -11.93
CA ARG A 261 -16.94 17.28 -10.90
C ARG A 261 -16.51 17.62 -9.48
N ILE A 262 -15.20 17.74 -9.22
CA ILE A 262 -14.68 18.22 -7.94
C ILE A 262 -15.23 19.63 -7.64
N ALA A 263 -15.18 20.54 -8.61
CA ALA A 263 -15.68 21.90 -8.44
C ALA A 263 -17.19 21.93 -8.12
N GLU A 264 -17.99 21.11 -8.80
CA GLU A 264 -19.43 20.96 -8.56
C GLU A 264 -19.73 20.50 -7.12
N VAL A 265 -19.01 19.45 -6.65
CA VAL A 265 -19.15 18.94 -5.29
C VAL A 265 -18.70 19.97 -4.25
N GLN A 266 -17.62 20.72 -4.52
CA GLN A 266 -17.16 21.78 -3.63
C GLN A 266 -18.19 22.92 -3.49
N VAL A 267 -18.82 23.32 -4.60
CA VAL A 267 -19.89 24.31 -4.57
C VAL A 267 -21.07 23.81 -3.75
N GLN A 268 -21.47 22.55 -3.91
CA GLN A 268 -22.55 21.95 -3.14
C GLN A 268 -22.22 21.90 -1.64
N LYS A 269 -21.02 21.43 -1.28
CA LYS A 269 -20.54 21.42 0.12
C LYS A 269 -20.47 22.82 0.73
N ALA A 270 -20.05 23.82 -0.05
CA ALA A 270 -20.02 25.21 0.41
C ALA A 270 -21.43 25.76 0.73
N LYS A 271 -22.43 25.39 -0.08
CA LYS A 271 -23.85 25.75 0.20
C LYS A 271 -24.35 25.09 1.49
N GLU A 272 -24.13 23.78 1.62
CA GLU A 272 -24.50 23.01 2.83
C GLU A 272 -23.81 23.55 4.08
N HIS A 273 -22.52 23.89 3.96
CA HIS A 273 -21.76 24.52 5.04
C HIS A 273 -22.33 25.90 5.42
N ALA A 274 -22.64 26.74 4.43
CA ALA A 274 -23.22 28.04 4.68
C ALA A 274 -24.62 27.94 5.33
N GLU A 275 -25.41 26.95 4.94
CA GLU A 275 -26.70 26.65 5.55
C GLU A 275 -26.56 26.19 7.01
N ARG A 276 -25.60 25.28 7.25
CA ARG A 276 -25.31 24.78 8.58
C ARG A 276 -24.81 25.87 9.53
N LEU A 277 -23.97 26.79 9.05
CA LEU A 277 -23.54 27.97 9.83
C LEU A 277 -24.69 28.87 10.26
N LYS A 278 -25.82 28.91 9.51
CA LYS A 278 -27.00 29.69 9.89
C LYS A 278 -27.83 29.03 11.00
N VAL A 279 -27.86 27.70 11.05
CA VAL A 279 -28.77 26.92 11.89
C VAL A 279 -28.06 26.38 13.15
N ASP A 280 -26.77 26.05 13.06
CA ASP A 280 -26.01 25.40 14.13
C ASP A 280 -25.01 26.36 14.79
N ALA A 281 -25.42 26.91 15.96
CA ALA A 281 -24.61 27.88 16.70
C ALA A 281 -23.28 27.30 17.22
N GLU A 282 -23.24 25.99 17.57
CA GLU A 282 -22.03 25.32 18.03
C GLU A 282 -21.05 25.11 16.90
N TYR A 283 -21.54 24.74 15.73
CA TYR A 283 -20.74 24.60 14.51
C TYR A 283 -20.14 25.94 14.09
N LYS A 284 -20.92 27.01 14.16
CA LYS A 284 -20.46 28.39 13.91
C LYS A 284 -19.34 28.80 14.86
N ALA A 285 -19.50 28.56 16.15
CA ALA A 285 -18.48 28.90 17.15
C ALA A 285 -17.16 28.10 16.96
N ARG A 286 -17.25 26.84 16.48
CA ARG A 286 -16.07 26.03 16.10
C ARG A 286 -15.37 26.58 14.87
N HIS A 287 -16.14 27.02 13.89
CA HIS A 287 -15.61 27.60 12.64
C HIS A 287 -14.87 28.91 12.91
N GLU A 288 -15.46 29.82 13.64
CA GLU A 288 -14.85 31.11 14.04
C GLU A 288 -13.56 30.94 14.85
N ARG A 289 -13.45 29.86 15.65
CA ARG A 289 -12.20 29.49 16.34
C ARG A 289 -11.10 29.04 15.37
N ARG A 290 -11.45 28.32 14.31
CA ARG A 290 -10.48 27.84 13.30
C ARG A 290 -9.97 28.97 12.41
N GLU A 291 -10.80 29.92 12.02
CA GLU A 291 -10.40 31.06 11.21
C GLU A 291 -9.40 32.00 11.90
N ARG A 292 -9.29 31.95 13.23
CA ARG A 292 -8.32 32.74 14.00
C ARG A 292 -6.89 32.16 13.95
N ILE A 293 -6.68 31.00 13.36
CA ILE A 293 -5.36 30.43 13.17
C ILE A 293 -4.76 31.04 11.91
N PRO A 294 -3.61 31.77 11.99
CA PRO A 294 -3.02 32.38 10.80
C PRO A 294 -2.71 31.34 9.73
N ALA A 295 -2.92 31.70 8.47
CA ALA A 295 -2.46 30.89 7.34
C ALA A 295 -0.94 30.76 7.38
N SER A 296 -0.42 29.56 7.09
CA SER A 296 1.02 29.29 7.11
C SER A 296 1.81 30.23 6.19
N LEU A 297 2.97 30.66 6.68
CA LEU A 297 3.89 31.57 6.00
C LEU A 297 4.64 30.83 4.86
N GLY A 298 4.31 31.11 3.62
CA GLY A 298 5.11 30.80 2.45
C GLY A 298 5.26 29.31 2.08
N SER A 299 5.66 29.07 0.85
CA SER A 299 5.96 27.72 0.35
C SER A 299 7.44 27.38 0.59
N PHE A 300 7.70 26.22 1.15
CA PHE A 300 9.06 25.69 1.33
C PHE A 300 9.83 25.55 0.00
N ARG A 301 9.15 25.38 -1.12
CA ARG A 301 9.70 25.30 -2.48
C ARG A 301 10.50 26.52 -2.90
N GLU A 302 10.16 27.70 -2.40
CA GLU A 302 10.82 28.95 -2.79
C GLU A 302 12.26 29.07 -2.28
N ARG A 303 12.63 28.27 -1.27
CA ARG A 303 13.93 28.36 -0.59
C ARG A 303 14.95 27.29 -0.98
N PHE A 304 14.52 26.23 -1.66
CA PHE A 304 15.37 25.05 -1.92
C PHE A 304 15.43 24.69 -3.39
N PRO A 305 16.41 23.86 -3.80
CA PRO A 305 16.50 23.35 -5.16
C PRO A 305 15.18 22.75 -5.62
N PRO A 306 14.83 22.89 -6.90
CA PRO A 306 13.60 22.32 -7.45
C PRO A 306 13.57 20.80 -7.25
N TRP A 307 12.40 20.23 -7.21
CA TRP A 307 12.24 18.79 -7.22
C TRP A 307 12.99 18.17 -8.38
N PRO A 308 13.52 16.92 -8.23
CA PRO A 308 14.27 16.25 -9.30
C PRO A 308 13.50 16.17 -10.62
N LEU A 309 12.18 16.06 -10.56
CA LEU A 309 11.29 15.92 -11.72
C LEU A 309 10.32 17.09 -11.90
N GLY A 310 10.48 18.18 -11.11
CA GLY A 310 9.55 19.32 -11.07
C GLY A 310 8.18 18.93 -10.48
N ALA A 311 7.55 19.74 -9.67
CA ALA A 311 6.26 19.42 -9.06
C ALA A 311 5.13 20.24 -9.68
N SER A 312 3.92 19.68 -9.79
CA SER A 312 2.76 20.36 -10.36
C SER A 312 1.58 20.52 -9.37
N GLY A 313 1.51 19.75 -8.30
CA GLY A 313 0.39 19.78 -7.36
C GLY A 313 0.72 19.18 -6.00
N LYS A 314 -0.29 19.10 -5.14
CA LYS A 314 -0.19 18.48 -3.82
C LYS A 314 -0.42 16.96 -3.94
N VAL A 315 0.29 16.21 -3.11
CA VAL A 315 0.12 14.77 -2.96
C VAL A 315 -1.17 14.47 -2.18
N ASP A 316 -1.96 13.50 -2.64
CA ASP A 316 -3.06 12.93 -1.86
C ASP A 316 -2.49 12.01 -0.77
N MET A 317 -2.80 12.31 0.51
CA MET A 317 -2.21 11.61 1.66
C MET A 317 -2.75 10.18 1.84
N ASP A 318 -3.98 9.89 1.42
CA ASP A 318 -4.52 8.53 1.47
C ASP A 318 -3.88 7.66 0.40
N PHE A 319 -3.69 8.21 -0.81
CA PHE A 319 -2.94 7.56 -1.88
C PHE A 319 -1.49 7.28 -1.44
N ARG A 320 -0.83 8.26 -0.80
CA ARG A 320 0.50 8.06 -0.23
C ARG A 320 0.51 6.90 0.76
N THR A 321 -0.47 6.85 1.66
CA THR A 321 -0.60 5.76 2.64
C THR A 321 -0.77 4.40 1.94
N ALA A 322 -1.64 4.31 0.95
CA ALA A 322 -1.84 3.10 0.16
C ALA A 322 -0.57 2.65 -0.58
N CYS A 323 0.18 3.60 -1.16
CA CYS A 323 1.43 3.30 -1.86
C CYS A 323 2.54 2.83 -0.92
N ILE A 324 2.76 3.54 0.20
CA ILE A 324 3.95 3.34 1.05
C ILE A 324 3.68 2.33 2.17
N LYS A 325 2.57 2.47 2.93
CA LYS A 325 2.28 1.58 4.07
C LYS A 325 1.69 0.25 3.64
N GLU A 326 0.78 0.27 2.66
CA GLU A 326 0.13 -0.93 2.15
C GLU A 326 0.88 -1.56 0.97
N ASN A 327 2.06 -1.02 0.63
CA ASN A 327 2.91 -1.50 -0.46
C ASN A 327 2.26 -1.46 -1.86
N GLY A 328 1.21 -0.69 -2.06
CA GLY A 328 0.49 -0.60 -3.34
C GLY A 328 1.37 -0.11 -4.50
N ILE A 329 2.43 0.66 -4.22
CA ILE A 329 3.38 1.12 -5.23
C ILE A 329 4.07 -0.03 -5.99
N GLN A 330 4.19 -1.23 -5.39
CA GLN A 330 4.82 -2.38 -6.03
C GLN A 330 4.10 -2.83 -7.31
N PHE A 331 2.80 -2.60 -7.43
CA PHE A 331 2.06 -2.90 -8.66
C PHE A 331 2.49 -1.99 -9.82
N LEU A 332 2.72 -0.71 -9.54
CA LEU A 332 3.29 0.23 -10.52
C LEU A 332 4.74 -0.12 -10.86
N MET A 333 5.56 -0.50 -9.88
CA MET A 333 6.95 -0.92 -10.08
C MET A 333 7.07 -2.08 -11.08
N ARG A 334 6.13 -3.02 -11.04
CA ARG A 334 6.07 -4.16 -11.96
C ARG A 334 5.54 -3.78 -13.33
N ALA A 335 4.50 -2.96 -13.37
CA ALA A 335 3.80 -2.63 -14.62
C ALA A 335 4.47 -1.49 -15.38
N GLN A 336 4.95 -0.45 -14.68
CA GLN A 336 5.47 0.80 -15.25
C GLN A 336 6.60 1.36 -14.37
N PRO A 337 7.81 0.77 -14.37
CA PRO A 337 8.88 1.15 -13.47
C PRO A 337 9.24 2.64 -13.49
N ALA A 338 9.33 3.25 -14.67
CA ALA A 338 9.68 4.66 -14.81
C ALA A 338 8.66 5.59 -14.11
N LEU A 339 7.38 5.32 -14.33
CA LEU A 339 6.29 6.05 -13.67
C LEU A 339 6.28 5.80 -12.16
N ALA A 340 6.53 4.56 -11.73
CA ALA A 340 6.63 4.23 -10.31
C ALA A 340 7.76 4.99 -9.62
N GLY A 341 8.90 5.17 -10.28
CA GLY A 341 10.01 5.99 -9.78
C GLY A 341 9.61 7.45 -9.58
N GLU A 342 8.90 8.03 -10.56
CA GLU A 342 8.40 9.40 -10.46
C GLU A 342 7.38 9.56 -9.31
N VAL A 343 6.41 8.66 -9.23
CA VAL A 343 5.42 8.64 -8.14
C VAL A 343 6.12 8.48 -6.79
N LEU A 344 7.04 7.54 -6.66
CA LEU A 344 7.76 7.29 -5.40
C LEU A 344 8.53 8.51 -4.91
N LEU A 345 9.22 9.21 -5.81
CA LEU A 345 9.91 10.46 -5.47
C LEU A 345 8.93 11.53 -5.00
N ALA A 346 7.80 11.69 -5.70
CA ALA A 346 6.76 12.65 -5.33
C ALA A 346 6.14 12.35 -3.95
N LEU A 347 5.98 11.05 -3.61
CA LEU A 347 5.44 10.63 -2.31
C LEU A 347 6.47 10.74 -1.16
N THR A 348 7.76 10.82 -1.47
CA THR A 348 8.85 10.83 -0.49
C THR A 348 9.33 12.24 -0.18
N ILE A 349 9.36 13.13 -1.18
CA ILE A 349 9.81 14.52 -1.05
C ILE A 349 8.63 15.38 -0.58
N GLU A 350 8.84 16.09 0.54
CA GLU A 350 7.83 16.95 1.13
C GLU A 350 7.53 18.17 0.25
N ASP A 351 6.26 18.48 0.08
CA ASP A 351 5.76 19.65 -0.62
C ASP A 351 4.90 20.56 0.29
N GLN A 352 5.10 20.49 1.59
CA GLN A 352 4.30 21.26 2.53
C GLN A 352 4.96 22.59 2.89
N PRO A 353 4.16 23.64 3.18
CA PRO A 353 4.67 24.87 3.73
C PRO A 353 5.37 24.62 5.07
N GLU A 354 6.38 25.42 5.36
CA GLU A 354 7.09 25.43 6.64
C GLU A 354 6.10 25.37 7.81
N ARG A 355 6.19 24.32 8.61
CA ARG A 355 5.60 24.35 9.94
C ARG A 355 6.54 25.15 10.82
N GLU A 356 6.08 26.27 11.36
CA GLU A 356 6.74 26.97 12.46
C GLU A 356 6.78 26.10 13.74
N TYR A 357 7.52 25.00 13.71
CA TYR A 357 7.96 24.36 14.96
C TYR A 357 9.36 24.85 15.25
N GLY A 358 9.43 25.64 16.33
CA GLY A 358 10.61 26.35 16.74
C GLY A 358 11.90 25.55 16.62
N SER A 359 12.94 26.20 16.12
CA SER A 359 14.36 25.87 16.23
C SER A 359 14.84 24.50 15.76
N SER A 360 14.18 23.80 14.83
CA SER A 360 14.84 22.69 14.18
C SER A 360 15.91 23.27 13.24
N ARG A 361 17.17 23.01 13.57
CA ARG A 361 18.29 23.35 12.69
C ARG A 361 17.99 22.77 11.31
N LEU A 362 17.91 23.62 10.29
CA LEU A 362 17.61 23.25 8.90
C LEU A 362 18.61 22.19 8.35
N GLU A 363 19.82 22.08 8.93
CA GLU A 363 20.78 21.00 8.67
C GLU A 363 20.19 19.59 8.86
N VAL A 364 19.09 19.46 9.61
CA VAL A 364 18.46 18.17 9.93
C VAL A 364 17.25 17.89 9.04
N ASP A 365 16.71 18.91 8.36
CA ASP A 365 15.52 18.77 7.50
C ASP A 365 15.92 18.71 6.03
N LEU A 366 15.94 17.50 5.49
CA LEU A 366 16.34 17.22 4.11
C LEU A 366 15.16 17.32 3.10
N GLY A 367 13.99 17.82 3.51
CA GLY A 367 12.84 18.01 2.65
C GLY A 367 12.07 16.73 2.35
N LEU A 368 12.09 15.83 3.29
CA LEU A 368 11.40 14.57 3.15
C LEU A 368 10.11 14.57 3.95
N GLU A 369 9.10 13.95 3.39
CA GLU A 369 7.85 13.72 4.08
C GLU A 369 8.07 12.86 5.33
N TYR A 370 7.58 13.34 6.47
CA TYR A 370 7.71 12.63 7.74
C TYR A 370 7.02 11.28 7.70
N THR A 371 7.78 10.22 7.98
CA THR A 371 7.26 8.85 8.04
C THR A 371 7.69 8.20 9.35
N ARG A 372 6.77 8.18 10.34
CA ARG A 372 7.03 7.57 11.65
C ARG A 372 7.43 6.09 11.53
N ASP A 373 6.87 5.39 10.54
CA ASP A 373 7.08 3.96 10.34
C ASP A 373 8.49 3.64 9.81
N ALA A 374 9.23 4.64 9.31
CA ALA A 374 10.63 4.48 8.92
C ALA A 374 11.61 4.41 10.11
N TYR A 375 11.16 4.64 11.33
CA TYR A 375 11.97 4.53 12.53
C TYR A 375 11.66 3.24 13.32
N PRO A 376 12.64 2.49 13.84
CA PRO A 376 14.07 2.57 13.52
C PRO A 376 14.33 2.22 12.05
N THR A 377 15.44 2.73 11.49
CA THR A 377 15.76 2.52 10.08
C THR A 377 16.07 1.06 9.78
N ALA A 378 15.53 0.56 8.66
CA ALA A 378 15.79 -0.78 8.18
C ALA A 378 15.47 -0.88 6.68
N PHE A 379 16.25 -1.66 5.94
CA PHE A 379 16.11 -1.80 4.49
C PHE A 379 14.72 -2.25 4.03
N TRP A 380 14.04 -3.12 4.79
CA TRP A 380 12.71 -3.64 4.45
C TRP A 380 11.58 -2.62 4.65
N LYS A 381 11.85 -1.50 5.32
CA LYS A 381 10.90 -0.38 5.47
C LYS A 381 10.94 0.59 4.30
N SER A 382 11.91 0.43 3.40
CA SER A 382 12.03 1.25 2.21
C SER A 382 11.33 0.63 1.01
N PRO A 383 10.45 1.36 0.30
CA PRO A 383 9.91 0.92 -0.99
C PRO A 383 10.99 0.71 -2.06
N PHE A 384 12.18 1.29 -1.89
CA PHE A 384 13.28 1.10 -2.82
C PHE A 384 13.85 -0.33 -2.79
N PHE A 385 13.76 -1.05 -1.66
CA PHE A 385 14.26 -2.43 -1.61
C PHE A 385 13.55 -3.36 -2.62
N PRO A 386 12.21 -3.52 -2.58
CA PRO A 386 11.53 -4.28 -3.62
C PRO A 386 11.66 -3.66 -5.01
N PHE A 387 11.80 -2.34 -5.13
CA PHE A 387 11.99 -1.69 -6.42
C PHE A 387 13.33 -2.05 -7.08
N LEU A 388 14.42 -2.06 -6.30
CA LEU A 388 15.75 -2.51 -6.76
C LEU A 388 15.74 -3.98 -7.21
N GLN A 389 14.88 -4.82 -6.62
CA GLN A 389 14.72 -6.21 -7.04
C GLN A 389 13.88 -6.36 -8.32
N LEU A 390 12.87 -5.51 -8.52
CA LEU A 390 11.91 -5.61 -9.62
C LEU A 390 12.38 -4.91 -10.89
N ALA A 391 13.01 -3.74 -10.76
CA ALA A 391 13.45 -2.88 -11.87
C ALA A 391 14.72 -2.11 -11.50
N PRO A 392 15.87 -2.79 -11.40
CA PRO A 392 17.11 -2.27 -10.79
C PRO A 392 17.60 -0.95 -11.42
N GLU A 393 17.60 -0.82 -12.73
CA GLU A 393 18.08 0.39 -13.41
C GLU A 393 17.27 1.63 -13.05
N THR A 394 15.94 1.50 -13.09
CA THR A 394 15.02 2.61 -12.78
C THR A 394 15.01 2.91 -11.30
N ALA A 395 15.04 1.88 -10.47
CA ALA A 395 15.11 2.02 -9.02
C ALA A 395 16.38 2.75 -8.58
N LEU A 396 17.54 2.36 -9.14
CA LEU A 396 18.82 2.99 -8.84
C LEU A 396 18.85 4.46 -9.31
N ALA A 397 18.31 4.76 -10.49
CA ALA A 397 18.18 6.13 -10.97
C ALA A 397 17.30 6.99 -10.06
N SER A 398 16.15 6.48 -9.64
CA SER A 398 15.25 7.18 -8.73
C SER A 398 15.85 7.36 -7.33
N LEU A 399 16.57 6.36 -6.83
CA LEU A 399 17.27 6.44 -5.54
C LEU A 399 18.39 7.47 -5.60
N LEU A 400 19.18 7.50 -6.68
CA LEU A 400 20.22 8.53 -6.90
C LEU A 400 19.60 9.93 -6.95
N ALA A 401 18.47 10.10 -7.63
CA ALA A 401 17.77 11.38 -7.67
C ALA A 401 17.35 11.84 -6.26
N LEU A 402 16.83 10.93 -5.42
CA LEU A 402 16.48 11.23 -4.03
C LEU A 402 17.70 11.61 -3.19
N VAL A 403 18.77 10.81 -3.25
CA VAL A 403 19.98 11.04 -2.45
C VAL A 403 20.65 12.35 -2.86
N ASN A 404 20.77 12.61 -4.17
CA ASN A 404 21.34 13.84 -4.69
C ASN A 404 20.52 15.07 -4.28
N PHE A 405 19.18 15.01 -4.39
CA PHE A 405 18.29 16.08 -3.93
C PHE A 405 18.51 16.41 -2.44
N CYS A 406 18.53 15.39 -1.58
CA CYS A 406 18.78 15.59 -0.15
C CYS A 406 20.18 16.18 0.12
N THR A 407 21.18 15.77 -0.65
CA THR A 407 22.56 16.26 -0.52
C THR A 407 22.70 17.69 -0.99
N ASP A 408 22.10 18.04 -2.12
CA ASP A 408 22.09 19.41 -2.66
C ASP A 408 21.40 20.38 -1.68
N ARG A 409 20.30 19.92 -1.09
CA ARG A 409 19.59 20.69 -0.06
C ARG A 409 20.44 20.89 1.20
N TRP A 410 21.07 19.82 1.69
CA TRP A 410 22.03 19.92 2.81
C TRP A 410 23.16 20.87 2.48
N ALA A 411 23.74 20.79 1.28
CA ALA A 411 24.82 21.64 0.84
C ALA A 411 24.42 23.13 0.77
N ALA A 412 23.23 23.41 0.22
CA ALA A 412 22.70 24.77 0.15
C ALA A 412 22.50 25.38 1.54
N GLU A 413 22.08 24.60 2.53
CA GLU A 413 21.90 25.06 3.91
C GLU A 413 23.25 25.32 4.60
N VAL A 414 24.23 24.43 4.40
CA VAL A 414 25.61 24.63 4.92
C VAL A 414 26.23 25.88 4.36
N MET A 415 26.04 26.19 3.07
CA MET A 415 26.53 27.41 2.45
C MET A 415 25.85 28.67 2.99
N ARG A 416 24.56 28.58 3.35
CA ARG A 416 23.83 29.71 3.94
C ARG A 416 24.31 30.03 5.35
N GLU A 417 24.65 29.04 6.15
CA GLU A 417 25.10 29.21 7.53
C GLU A 417 26.59 29.60 7.63
N ARG A 418 27.40 29.22 6.65
CA ARG A 418 28.85 29.41 6.65
C ARG A 418 29.33 29.92 5.29
N THR A 419 30.07 31.02 5.31
CA THR A 419 30.80 31.49 4.14
C THR A 419 32.00 30.56 3.88
N GLY A 420 31.92 29.71 2.86
CA GLY A 420 33.02 28.79 2.51
C GLY A 420 32.59 27.71 1.52
N GLU A 421 33.54 26.86 1.14
CA GLU A 421 33.29 25.72 0.26
C GLU A 421 32.47 24.63 0.95
N VAL A 422 31.61 23.96 0.16
CA VAL A 422 30.89 22.77 0.63
C VAL A 422 31.89 21.64 0.88
N PRO A 423 31.99 21.11 2.10
CA PRO A 423 32.93 20.03 2.39
C PRO A 423 32.51 18.74 1.67
N GLY A 424 33.51 17.94 1.28
CA GLY A 424 33.27 16.69 0.56
C GLY A 424 34.41 15.69 0.65
N VAL A 425 34.16 14.52 0.13
CA VAL A 425 35.12 13.43 -0.09
C VAL A 425 35.55 13.47 -1.55
N THR A 426 36.82 13.81 -1.80
CA THR A 426 37.38 13.80 -3.16
C THR A 426 38.06 12.46 -3.41
N LEU A 427 37.57 11.71 -4.36
CA LEU A 427 38.16 10.44 -4.81
C LEU A 427 38.90 10.64 -6.12
N GLN A 428 40.01 9.93 -6.27
CA GLN A 428 40.79 9.87 -7.50
C GLN A 428 40.59 8.52 -8.18
N PHE A 429 40.26 8.53 -9.45
CA PHE A 429 40.00 7.35 -10.25
C PHE A 429 41.25 6.90 -11.02
N ALA A 430 41.21 5.64 -11.52
CA ALA A 430 42.35 5.05 -12.25
C ALA A 430 42.70 5.78 -13.56
N ASP A 431 41.74 6.46 -14.17
CA ASP A 431 41.92 7.28 -15.37
C ASP A 431 42.54 8.68 -15.06
N GLY A 432 42.86 8.96 -13.80
CA GLY A 432 43.37 10.23 -13.33
C GLY A 432 42.29 11.30 -13.05
N SER A 433 41.04 11.03 -13.33
CA SER A 433 39.95 11.93 -13.01
C SER A 433 39.73 12.03 -11.48
N GLN A 434 39.16 13.16 -11.04
CA GLN A 434 38.78 13.36 -9.65
C GLN A 434 37.31 13.74 -9.56
N LYS A 435 36.66 13.27 -8.51
CA LYS A 435 35.29 13.67 -8.19
C LYS A 435 35.11 13.89 -6.70
N THR A 436 34.44 14.99 -6.36
CA THR A 436 34.08 15.33 -4.98
C THR A 436 32.65 14.94 -4.71
N PHE A 437 32.42 14.13 -3.68
CA PHE A 437 31.12 13.75 -3.13
C PHE A 437 30.84 14.64 -1.94
N MET A 438 29.82 15.48 -2.04
CA MET A 438 29.46 16.46 -1.02
C MET A 438 29.05 15.78 0.29
N GLY A 439 29.50 16.33 1.41
CA GLY A 439 29.12 15.84 2.74
C GLY A 439 30.28 15.82 3.71
N ARG A 440 29.95 16.04 4.99
CA ARG A 440 30.83 15.82 6.14
C ARG A 440 30.66 14.41 6.67
N ARG A 441 31.37 14.09 7.77
CA ARG A 441 31.17 12.84 8.53
C ARG A 441 29.69 12.57 8.85
N GLN A 442 28.87 13.60 9.09
CA GLN A 442 27.45 13.47 9.35
C GLN A 442 26.71 12.88 8.13
N VAL A 443 26.94 13.40 6.92
CA VAL A 443 26.34 12.89 5.68
C VAL A 443 26.84 11.47 5.37
N PHE A 444 28.12 11.22 5.59
CA PHE A 444 28.70 9.88 5.49
C PHE A 444 28.01 8.86 6.43
N GLY A 445 27.54 9.31 7.59
CA GLY A 445 26.81 8.49 8.56
C GLY A 445 25.33 8.29 8.25
N TRP A 446 24.75 8.89 7.20
CA TRP A 446 23.32 8.73 6.88
C TRP A 446 22.86 7.28 6.71
N PRO A 447 23.59 6.38 5.98
CA PRO A 447 23.29 4.97 6.04
C PRO A 447 23.36 4.49 7.49
N GLN A 448 22.36 3.79 7.97
CA GLN A 448 22.28 3.24 9.34
C GLN A 448 22.14 4.34 10.44
N SER A 449 21.85 5.59 10.10
CA SER A 449 21.56 6.62 11.09
C SER A 449 20.16 6.42 11.67
N ASN A 450 20.05 6.57 12.99
CA ASN A 450 18.79 6.61 13.72
C ASN A 450 18.56 7.97 14.41
N ASP A 451 19.33 8.98 14.05
CA ASP A 451 19.34 10.27 14.75
C ASP A 451 18.12 11.14 14.45
N SER A 452 17.40 10.87 13.36
CA SER A 452 16.27 11.69 12.93
C SER A 452 15.13 10.84 12.37
N MET A 453 14.00 10.90 13.04
CA MET A 453 12.75 10.32 12.52
C MET A 453 12.30 10.97 11.20
N ARG A 454 12.72 12.23 10.92
CA ARG A 454 12.30 12.97 9.71
C ARG A 454 12.92 12.40 8.44
N ASN A 455 14.20 12.01 8.51
CA ASN A 455 14.94 11.53 7.36
C ASN A 455 14.96 10.00 7.23
N GLY A 456 14.14 9.30 8.01
CA GLY A 456 14.10 7.83 8.05
C GLY A 456 13.89 7.18 6.67
N SER A 457 13.09 7.80 5.80
CA SER A 457 12.89 7.32 4.43
C SER A 457 14.17 7.28 3.61
N LEU A 458 15.03 8.30 3.71
CA LEU A 458 16.34 8.31 3.05
C LEU A 458 17.28 7.26 3.63
N PHE A 459 17.34 7.18 4.96
CA PHE A 459 18.25 6.24 5.64
C PHE A 459 17.86 4.79 5.33
N CYS A 460 16.57 4.44 5.37
CA CYS A 460 16.07 3.14 4.93
C CYS A 460 16.40 2.86 3.45
N SER A 461 16.40 3.90 2.60
CA SER A 461 16.69 3.73 1.17
C SER A 461 18.17 3.49 0.92
N LEU A 462 19.07 4.12 1.67
CA LEU A 462 20.50 3.85 1.62
C LEU A 462 20.84 2.45 2.15
N ASP A 463 20.18 2.03 3.24
CA ASP A 463 20.30 0.69 3.79
C ASP A 463 19.76 -0.38 2.77
N ALA A 464 18.67 -0.07 2.08
CA ALA A 464 18.14 -0.91 1.02
C ALA A 464 19.12 -1.07 -0.16
N LEU A 465 19.81 0.00 -0.55
CA LEU A 465 20.84 -0.04 -1.58
C LEU A 465 22.03 -0.93 -1.14
N GLU A 466 22.53 -0.74 0.07
CA GLU A 466 23.60 -1.55 0.64
C GLU A 466 23.23 -3.03 0.66
N ARG A 467 22.02 -3.33 1.17
CA ARG A 467 21.54 -4.71 1.25
C ARG A 467 21.36 -5.35 -0.12
N TRP A 468 20.84 -4.61 -1.08
CA TRP A 468 20.67 -5.11 -2.45
C TRP A 468 21.99 -5.42 -3.13
N LEU A 469 23.02 -4.53 -3.02
CA LEU A 469 24.34 -4.76 -3.58
C LEU A 469 25.03 -5.96 -2.93
N THR A 470 24.93 -6.09 -1.60
CA THR A 470 25.52 -7.23 -0.87
C THR A 470 24.83 -8.56 -1.21
N GLN A 471 23.51 -8.58 -1.41
CA GLN A 471 22.79 -9.79 -1.85
C GLN A 471 23.23 -10.24 -3.24
N ARG A 472 23.43 -9.32 -4.18
CA ARG A 472 23.93 -9.66 -5.52
C ARG A 472 25.35 -10.23 -5.47
N LEU A 473 26.21 -9.64 -4.66
CA LEU A 473 27.57 -10.18 -4.43
C LEU A 473 27.54 -11.57 -3.80
N ASP A 474 26.64 -11.81 -2.86
CA ASP A 474 26.46 -13.12 -2.22
C ASP A 474 26.00 -14.18 -3.22
N SER A 475 25.12 -13.77 -4.15
CA SER A 475 24.70 -14.60 -5.30
C SER A 475 25.77 -14.78 -6.38
N GLY A 476 26.95 -14.16 -6.24
CA GLY A 476 28.05 -14.25 -7.20
C GLY A 476 27.90 -13.33 -8.42
N GLU A 477 26.99 -12.37 -8.39
CA GLU A 477 26.78 -11.42 -9.49
C GLU A 477 27.86 -10.32 -9.50
N ASP A 478 28.17 -9.81 -10.69
CA ASP A 478 29.01 -8.62 -10.87
C ASP A 478 28.17 -7.35 -10.66
N ILE A 479 28.69 -6.44 -9.83
CA ILE A 479 28.06 -5.14 -9.53
C ILE A 479 28.86 -3.96 -10.09
N SER A 480 29.81 -4.21 -10.96
CA SER A 480 30.73 -3.16 -11.47
C SER A 480 29.99 -2.03 -12.19
N ALA A 481 28.93 -2.34 -12.93
CA ALA A 481 28.11 -1.36 -13.65
C ALA A 481 27.35 -0.44 -12.67
N GLU A 482 26.82 -1.00 -11.59
CA GLU A 482 26.12 -0.26 -10.54
C GLU A 482 27.08 0.65 -9.77
N VAL A 483 28.25 0.15 -9.43
CA VAL A 483 29.33 0.93 -8.78
C VAL A 483 29.76 2.08 -9.66
N GLU A 484 29.99 1.85 -10.96
CA GLU A 484 30.32 2.90 -11.91
C GLU A 484 29.24 3.97 -12.00
N LYS A 485 27.96 3.54 -12.06
CA LYS A 485 26.82 4.47 -12.07
C LYS A 485 26.75 5.30 -10.80
N LEU A 486 26.94 4.68 -9.61
CA LEU A 486 26.96 5.37 -8.33
C LEU A 486 28.09 6.40 -8.27
N PHE A 487 29.28 6.09 -8.76
CA PHE A 487 30.38 7.03 -8.84
C PHE A 487 30.14 8.14 -9.87
N ARG A 488 29.58 7.83 -11.02
CA ARG A 488 29.34 8.80 -12.10
C ARG A 488 28.21 9.77 -11.78
N GLU A 489 27.09 9.29 -11.27
CA GLU A 489 25.84 10.06 -11.12
C GLU A 489 25.59 10.54 -9.68
N GLY A 490 26.16 9.87 -8.67
CA GLY A 490 26.01 10.25 -7.27
C GLY A 490 26.87 11.44 -6.90
N ASN A 491 26.37 12.33 -6.02
CA ASN A 491 27.08 13.49 -5.52
C ASN A 491 27.28 13.48 -3.99
N SER A 492 26.86 12.42 -3.29
CA SER A 492 26.76 12.35 -1.83
C SER A 492 27.85 11.49 -1.18
N ALA A 493 28.43 11.99 -0.09
CA ALA A 493 29.30 11.20 0.79
C ALA A 493 28.58 9.99 1.42
N ALA A 494 27.24 10.02 1.52
CA ALA A 494 26.43 8.88 1.98
C ALA A 494 26.53 7.68 1.02
N LEU A 495 26.60 7.91 -0.30
CA LEU A 495 26.83 6.85 -1.27
C LEU A 495 28.23 6.24 -1.14
N VAL A 496 29.23 7.08 -0.85
CA VAL A 496 30.59 6.59 -0.55
C VAL A 496 30.58 5.68 0.68
N SER A 497 29.80 6.03 1.72
CA SER A 497 29.62 5.19 2.91
C SER A 497 29.00 3.82 2.58
N VAL A 498 27.98 3.78 1.76
CA VAL A 498 27.37 2.51 1.27
C VAL A 498 28.44 1.66 0.57
N LEU A 499 29.23 2.26 -0.34
CA LEU A 499 30.28 1.55 -1.07
C LEU A 499 31.41 1.06 -0.16
N VAL A 500 31.74 1.78 0.92
CA VAL A 500 32.68 1.32 1.96
C VAL A 500 32.16 0.05 2.64
N ASN A 501 30.87 -0.02 2.98
CA ASN A 501 30.28 -1.22 3.58
C ASN A 501 30.27 -2.40 2.60
N VAL A 502 29.96 -2.14 1.33
CA VAL A 502 30.03 -3.15 0.26
C VAL A 502 31.47 -3.67 0.10
N ALA A 503 32.48 -2.77 0.18
CA ALA A 503 33.89 -3.16 0.15
C ALA A 503 34.30 -4.00 1.38
N LYS A 504 33.78 -3.71 2.56
CA LYS A 504 33.99 -4.51 3.78
C LYS A 504 33.39 -5.89 3.65
N PHE A 505 32.22 -6.01 3.03
CA PHE A 505 31.58 -7.29 2.74
C PHE A 505 32.41 -8.13 1.75
N ARG A 506 32.97 -7.48 0.70
CA ARG A 506 33.84 -8.14 -0.29
C ARG A 506 35.12 -7.33 -0.55
N PRO A 507 36.20 -7.51 0.24
CA PRO A 507 37.42 -6.72 0.16
C PRO A 507 38.14 -6.75 -1.20
N SER A 508 37.96 -7.83 -1.99
CA SER A 508 38.54 -7.92 -3.34
C SER A 508 38.10 -6.81 -4.30
N LEU A 509 36.94 -6.17 -4.04
CA LEU A 509 36.48 -5.02 -4.83
C LEU A 509 37.40 -3.80 -4.72
N LEU A 510 38.19 -3.68 -3.62
CA LEU A 510 39.17 -2.61 -3.43
C LEU A 510 40.38 -2.69 -4.38
N THR A 511 40.63 -3.85 -5.00
CA THR A 511 41.62 -4.01 -6.07
C THR A 511 41.00 -3.89 -7.47
N GLY A 512 39.71 -3.53 -7.55
CA GLY A 512 38.92 -3.41 -8.76
C GLY A 512 38.02 -2.17 -8.75
N PRO A 513 36.70 -2.32 -8.90
CA PRO A 513 35.78 -1.20 -9.13
C PRO A 513 35.71 -0.20 -7.97
N LEU A 514 36.10 -0.59 -6.75
CA LEU A 514 36.11 0.28 -5.56
C LEU A 514 37.50 0.79 -5.18
N ALA A 515 38.51 0.64 -6.03
CA ALA A 515 39.90 1.08 -5.74
C ALA A 515 39.99 2.59 -5.40
N ALA A 516 39.14 3.42 -6.01
CA ALA A 516 39.07 4.84 -5.75
C ALA A 516 38.83 5.19 -4.27
N LEU A 517 38.17 4.33 -3.49
CA LEU A 517 37.93 4.55 -2.06
C LEU A 517 39.21 4.66 -1.25
N LEU A 518 40.30 4.00 -1.69
CA LEU A 518 41.58 4.01 -1.02
C LEU A 518 42.34 5.35 -1.18
N THR A 519 41.88 6.22 -2.08
CA THR A 519 42.55 7.53 -2.34
C THR A 519 42.19 8.61 -1.32
N PHE A 520 41.24 8.38 -0.43
CA PHE A 520 40.84 9.30 0.65
C PHE A 520 41.05 8.67 2.04
N PRO A 521 42.21 8.86 2.67
CA PRO A 521 42.59 8.17 3.92
C PRO A 521 41.61 8.40 5.09
N ASN A 522 40.95 9.56 5.13
CA ASN A 522 40.03 9.91 6.21
C ASN A 522 38.74 9.03 6.22
N LEU A 523 38.45 8.27 5.15
CA LEU A 523 37.33 7.34 5.14
C LEU A 523 37.39 6.34 6.29
N PHE A 524 38.57 5.82 6.59
CA PHE A 524 38.74 4.84 7.68
C PHE A 524 38.41 5.45 9.05
N GLN A 525 38.77 6.72 9.28
CA GLN A 525 38.41 7.42 10.52
C GLN A 525 36.91 7.68 10.61
N TRP A 526 36.30 8.05 9.49
CA TRP A 526 34.87 8.31 9.42
C TRP A 526 34.08 7.03 9.62
N ASP A 527 34.55 5.93 9.04
CA ASP A 527 33.91 4.62 9.18
C ASP A 527 34.00 4.08 10.61
N SER A 528 35.19 4.16 11.25
CA SER A 528 35.37 3.74 12.65
C SER A 528 34.41 4.49 13.58
N ALA A 529 34.34 5.79 13.41
CA ALA A 529 33.46 6.61 14.21
C ALA A 529 31.95 6.36 13.94
N ARG A 530 31.58 5.98 12.71
CA ARG A 530 30.23 5.55 12.37
C ARG A 530 29.89 4.23 13.08
N VAL A 531 30.80 3.26 13.07
CA VAL A 531 30.62 1.97 13.76
C VAL A 531 30.42 2.15 15.26
N GLU A 532 31.17 3.05 15.90
CA GLU A 532 30.95 3.39 17.31
C GLU A 532 29.55 3.95 17.56
N GLN A 533 29.09 4.88 16.73
CA GLN A 533 27.75 5.46 16.85
C GLN A 533 26.63 4.43 16.66
N ILE A 534 26.79 3.51 15.70
CA ILE A 534 25.85 2.41 15.49
C ILE A 534 25.78 1.51 16.74
N GLY A 535 26.91 1.21 17.37
CA GLY A 535 26.93 0.41 18.60
C GLY A 535 26.11 1.02 19.72
N TYR A 536 26.18 2.35 19.92
CA TYR A 536 25.34 3.07 20.88
C TYR A 536 23.85 3.01 20.52
N ASN A 537 23.50 3.20 19.25
CA ASN A 537 22.12 3.16 18.78
C ASN A 537 21.52 1.75 18.91
N PHE A 538 22.28 0.69 18.64
CA PHE A 538 21.84 -0.70 18.82
C PHE A 538 21.47 -1.01 20.27
N ILE A 539 22.27 -0.56 21.24
CA ILE A 539 21.96 -0.75 22.66
C ILE A 539 20.63 -0.05 23.02
N ALA A 540 20.42 1.16 22.53
CA ALA A 540 19.19 1.92 22.77
C ALA A 540 17.95 1.29 22.12
N LEU A 541 18.10 0.61 20.99
CA LEU A 541 17.00 -0.02 20.24
C LEU A 541 16.72 -1.47 20.64
N SER A 542 17.62 -2.15 21.37
CA SER A 542 17.47 -3.56 21.76
C SER A 542 16.21 -3.86 22.58
N TRP A 543 15.60 -2.84 23.17
CA TRP A 543 14.37 -2.92 23.96
C TRP A 543 13.09 -2.85 23.11
N SER A 544 13.18 -2.55 21.82
CA SER A 544 12.04 -2.51 20.91
C SER A 544 11.92 -3.82 20.11
N ARG A 545 10.70 -4.17 19.70
CA ARG A 545 10.45 -5.34 18.84
C ARG A 545 11.19 -5.24 17.51
N ASP A 546 11.23 -4.05 16.92
CA ASP A 546 11.94 -3.80 15.66
C ASP A 546 13.47 -3.85 15.84
N GLY A 547 13.97 -3.35 17.00
CA GLY A 547 15.37 -3.46 17.35
C GLY A 547 15.81 -4.91 17.55
N GLN A 548 14.97 -5.75 18.16
CA GLN A 548 15.24 -7.18 18.27
C GLN A 548 15.29 -7.87 16.91
N ALA A 549 14.36 -7.56 16.00
CA ALA A 549 14.36 -8.08 14.65
C ALA A 549 15.62 -7.66 13.86
N MET A 550 16.09 -6.41 14.02
CA MET A 550 17.36 -5.95 13.45
C MET A 550 18.56 -6.69 14.02
N PHE A 551 18.54 -6.98 15.32
CA PHE A 551 19.62 -7.71 16.01
C PHE A 551 19.68 -9.16 15.53
N ASP A 552 18.55 -9.83 15.42
CA ASP A 552 18.44 -11.21 14.94
C ASP A 552 18.87 -11.32 13.46
N PHE A 553 18.61 -10.28 12.68
CA PHE A 553 19.04 -10.20 11.29
C PHE A 553 20.55 -9.96 11.14
N ALA A 554 21.17 -9.17 12.05
CA ALA A 554 22.60 -8.85 12.01
C ALA A 554 23.48 -10.03 12.50
N ARG A 555 22.93 -11.01 13.18
CA ARG A 555 23.57 -12.28 13.55
C ARG A 555 23.58 -13.28 12.40
#